data_9366cb347922f543bb735957170ed693
#
_entry.id   9366cb347922f543bb735957170ed693
#
_cell.length_a   1.000
_cell.length_b   1.000
_cell.length_c   1.000
_cell.angle_alpha   90.00
_cell.angle_beta   90.00
_cell.angle_gamma   90.00
#
_symmetry.space_group_name_H-M   'P 1'
#
loop_
_entity.id
_entity.type
_entity.pdbx_description
1 polymer ?
#
loop_
_entity_poly.entity_id
_entity_poly.type
_entity_poly.pdbx_seq_one_letter_code
_entity_poly.pdbx_strand_id
1 'polypeptide(L)'
;ELCNNSQIQFVGSATAGINHLDTKYLNDQDIAWGHAPGCNAASVTHYVMAAIGELIQEGLFNVRQSVGIVGYGNIGKRLYQMLSALNIPVYAHDPFLTDPFLVEMDKILACDLITIHAPYSTEGDHPTRELINISHAKDLKDKILINTSRGGVVSEALVMESQDLIYIADVWLNEPAPSPAVIQKAFIATPHIAGYSIEGKLNGTSMIAMECARVFNCIKESSSLENHSIEWPHGLENIVRDMHAFGFPLALFKSELALRSISDTLKN
;
A
#
# COMPACT_ATOMS: atom_id res chain seq x y z
N GLU A 1 -7.61 -23.77 12.62
CA GLU A 1 -7.54 -25.22 12.37
C GLU A 1 -6.12 -25.76 12.33
N LEU A 2 -5.14 -25.06 11.73
CA LEU A 2 -3.75 -25.50 11.65
C LEU A 2 -3.04 -25.54 13.01
N CYS A 3 -3.45 -24.71 13.95
CA CYS A 3 -2.79 -24.56 15.25
C CYS A 3 -3.38 -25.44 16.38
N ASN A 4 -4.35 -26.29 16.10
CA ASN A 4 -4.88 -27.27 17.08
C ASN A 4 -3.88 -28.38 17.44
N ASN A 5 -2.60 -28.16 17.16
CA ASN A 5 -1.52 -29.08 17.49
C ASN A 5 -0.70 -28.51 18.64
N SER A 6 -0.70 -29.17 19.77
CA SER A 6 0.02 -28.79 21.01
C SER A 6 1.55 -28.67 20.85
N GLN A 7 2.11 -29.00 19.70
CA GLN A 7 3.54 -28.90 19.41
C GLN A 7 3.97 -27.61 18.70
N ILE A 8 3.00 -26.80 18.22
CA ILE A 8 3.32 -25.54 17.56
C ILE A 8 3.72 -24.50 18.59
N GLN A 9 4.91 -23.95 18.47
CA GLN A 9 5.48 -22.94 19.37
C GLN A 9 5.61 -21.57 18.70
N PHE A 10 5.60 -21.50 17.35
CA PHE A 10 5.73 -20.27 16.61
C PHE A 10 4.91 -20.31 15.32
N VAL A 11 4.22 -19.21 15.02
CA VAL A 11 3.52 -18.98 13.75
C VAL A 11 4.05 -17.71 13.12
N GLY A 12 4.67 -17.82 11.94
CA GLY A 12 5.20 -16.68 11.19
C GLY A 12 4.43 -16.43 9.90
N SER A 13 4.10 -15.17 9.63
CA SER A 13 3.52 -14.74 8.37
C SER A 13 4.48 -13.80 7.63
N ALA A 14 5.01 -14.24 6.48
CA ALA A 14 5.90 -13.45 5.64
C ALA A 14 5.14 -12.36 4.83
N THR A 15 4.13 -11.75 5.46
CA THR A 15 3.29 -10.72 4.89
C THR A 15 3.27 -9.45 5.75
N ALA A 16 3.06 -8.30 5.13
CA ALA A 16 2.94 -7.04 5.86
C ALA A 16 1.64 -6.97 6.70
N GLY A 17 0.54 -7.49 6.17
CA GLY A 17 -0.75 -7.52 6.86
C GLY A 17 -0.96 -8.79 7.68
N ILE A 18 -1.83 -8.73 8.69
CA ILE A 18 -2.12 -9.82 9.64
C ILE A 18 -3.59 -10.25 9.67
N ASN A 19 -4.43 -9.77 8.75
CA ASN A 19 -5.88 -10.02 8.77
C ASN A 19 -6.26 -11.52 8.69
N HIS A 20 -5.35 -12.38 8.24
CA HIS A 20 -5.49 -13.83 8.15
C HIS A 20 -5.00 -14.57 9.40
N LEU A 21 -4.42 -13.86 10.38
CA LEU A 21 -3.95 -14.44 11.64
C LEU A 21 -4.98 -14.19 12.75
N ASP A 22 -5.41 -15.22 13.43
CA ASP A 22 -6.15 -15.10 14.69
C ASP A 22 -5.15 -14.87 15.84
N THR A 23 -4.69 -13.63 15.94
CA THR A 23 -3.70 -13.22 16.95
C THR A 23 -4.22 -13.40 18.37
N LYS A 24 -5.55 -13.27 18.57
CA LYS A 24 -6.16 -13.52 19.88
C LYS A 24 -5.99 -14.97 20.28
N TYR A 25 -6.36 -15.90 19.37
CA TYR A 25 -6.20 -17.34 19.62
C TYR A 25 -4.73 -17.69 19.88
N LEU A 26 -3.78 -17.16 19.09
CA LEU A 26 -2.36 -17.45 19.28
C LEU A 26 -1.88 -17.00 20.67
N ASN A 27 -2.28 -15.80 21.11
CA ASN A 27 -1.97 -15.28 22.42
C ASN A 27 -2.61 -16.13 23.54
N ASP A 28 -3.89 -16.51 23.40
CA ASP A 28 -4.61 -17.33 24.36
C ASP A 28 -4.01 -18.73 24.51
N GLN A 29 -3.31 -19.24 23.49
CA GLN A 29 -2.60 -20.54 23.49
C GLN A 29 -1.11 -20.42 23.80
N ASP A 30 -0.61 -19.25 24.15
CA ASP A 30 0.82 -18.98 24.41
C ASP A 30 1.73 -19.39 23.22
N ILE A 31 1.20 -19.25 21.99
CA ILE A 31 1.95 -19.50 20.76
C ILE A 31 2.59 -18.19 20.31
N ALA A 32 3.91 -18.15 20.26
CA ALA A 32 4.62 -17.00 19.71
C ALA A 32 4.26 -16.78 18.24
N TRP A 33 4.12 -15.53 17.82
CA TRP A 33 3.84 -15.24 16.41
C TRP A 33 4.55 -13.97 15.94
N GLY A 34 4.75 -13.88 14.63
CA GLY A 34 5.37 -12.72 13.99
C GLY A 34 4.83 -12.48 12.59
N HIS A 35 5.02 -11.26 12.10
CA HIS A 35 4.71 -10.86 10.73
C HIS A 35 5.81 -9.96 10.18
N ALA A 36 5.71 -9.54 8.93
CA ALA A 36 6.76 -8.79 8.24
C ALA A 36 6.29 -7.36 7.86
N PRO A 37 6.12 -6.42 8.83
CA PRO A 37 5.61 -5.09 8.56
C PRO A 37 6.56 -4.33 7.64
N GLY A 38 6.02 -3.78 6.54
CA GLY A 38 6.80 -2.99 5.58
C GLY A 38 7.70 -3.79 4.63
N CYS A 39 7.68 -5.12 4.65
CA CYS A 39 8.50 -5.94 3.76
C CYS A 39 8.30 -5.62 2.27
N ASN A 40 7.11 -5.22 1.89
CA ASN A 40 6.70 -4.87 0.53
C ASN A 40 6.47 -3.37 0.31
N ALA A 41 6.86 -2.51 1.25
CA ALA A 41 6.57 -1.07 1.19
C ALA A 41 7.17 -0.41 -0.07
N ALA A 42 8.37 -0.80 -0.47
CA ALA A 42 9.00 -0.31 -1.71
C ALA A 42 8.14 -0.65 -2.94
N SER A 43 7.66 -1.89 -3.03
CA SER A 43 6.81 -2.35 -4.14
C SER A 43 5.53 -1.54 -4.25
N VAL A 44 4.80 -1.35 -3.14
CA VAL A 44 3.58 -0.54 -3.13
C VAL A 44 3.87 0.91 -3.50
N THR A 45 4.98 1.48 -3.00
CA THR A 45 5.39 2.84 -3.37
C THR A 45 5.63 2.97 -4.87
N HIS A 46 6.32 1.99 -5.48
CA HIS A 46 6.56 1.97 -6.93
C HIS A 46 5.26 1.83 -7.73
N TYR A 47 4.32 1.02 -7.27
CA TYR A 47 3.01 0.91 -7.90
C TYR A 47 2.30 2.27 -7.93
N VAL A 48 2.25 2.99 -6.80
CA VAL A 48 1.62 4.31 -6.74
C VAL A 48 2.33 5.31 -7.64
N MET A 49 3.67 5.31 -7.66
CA MET A 49 4.43 6.17 -8.57
C MET A 49 4.18 5.83 -10.04
N ALA A 50 4.03 4.56 -10.39
CA ALA A 50 3.68 4.14 -11.75
C ALA A 50 2.26 4.61 -12.13
N ALA A 51 1.30 4.50 -11.20
CA ALA A 51 -0.05 5.02 -11.41
C ALA A 51 -0.07 6.55 -11.61
N ILE A 52 0.73 7.29 -10.83
CA ILE A 52 0.91 8.75 -11.04
C ILE A 52 1.55 9.03 -12.40
N GLY A 53 2.54 8.25 -12.83
CA GLY A 53 3.16 8.37 -14.14
C GLY A 53 2.16 8.17 -15.28
N GLU A 54 1.29 7.18 -15.17
CA GLU A 54 0.20 6.92 -16.12
C GLU A 54 -0.78 8.10 -16.19
N LEU A 55 -1.18 8.64 -15.05
CA LEU A 55 -2.05 9.82 -14.99
C LEU A 55 -1.42 11.06 -15.63
N ILE A 56 -0.11 11.23 -15.50
CA ILE A 56 0.61 12.34 -16.15
C ILE A 56 0.62 12.15 -17.68
N GLN A 57 0.87 10.96 -18.17
CA GLN A 57 0.87 10.65 -19.60
C GLN A 57 -0.49 10.88 -20.24
N GLU A 58 -1.56 10.54 -19.52
CA GLU A 58 -2.94 10.77 -19.96
C GLU A 58 -3.39 12.25 -19.82
N GLY A 59 -2.54 13.12 -19.25
CA GLY A 59 -2.90 14.52 -19.01
C GLY A 59 -3.93 14.74 -17.89
N LEU A 60 -4.15 13.71 -17.06
CA LEU A 60 -5.12 13.74 -15.95
C LEU A 60 -4.50 14.29 -14.66
N PHE A 61 -3.18 14.29 -14.56
CA PHE A 61 -2.42 14.84 -13.44
C PHE A 61 -1.16 15.54 -13.94
N ASN A 62 -0.67 16.54 -13.23
CA ASN A 62 0.60 17.18 -13.51
C ASN A 62 1.38 17.49 -12.22
N VAL A 63 2.70 17.64 -12.33
CA VAL A 63 3.61 17.80 -11.19
C VAL A 63 3.42 19.08 -10.35
N ARG A 64 2.57 20.01 -10.78
CA ARG A 64 2.22 21.20 -10.00
C ARG A 64 1.02 20.98 -9.10
N GLN A 65 0.25 19.93 -9.35
CA GLN A 65 -0.89 19.54 -8.54
C GLN A 65 -0.44 18.85 -7.27
N SER A 66 -1.28 18.90 -6.25
CA SER A 66 -0.97 18.43 -4.91
C SER A 66 -1.34 16.96 -4.68
N VAL A 67 -0.52 16.26 -3.90
CA VAL A 67 -0.78 14.89 -3.46
C VAL A 67 -1.02 14.86 -1.96
N GLY A 68 -2.13 14.25 -1.55
CA GLY A 68 -2.47 13.94 -0.16
C GLY A 68 -2.21 12.47 0.16
N ILE A 69 -1.49 12.20 1.22
CA ILE A 69 -1.17 10.84 1.70
C ILE A 69 -1.93 10.59 3.00
N VAL A 70 -2.78 9.57 3.02
CA VAL A 70 -3.48 9.09 4.22
C VAL A 70 -2.72 7.89 4.79
N GLY A 71 -2.16 8.03 5.99
CA GLY A 71 -1.30 7.06 6.64
C GLY A 71 0.20 7.34 6.36
N TYR A 72 0.95 7.67 7.40
CA TYR A 72 2.37 8.02 7.32
C TYR A 72 3.26 6.91 7.92
N GLY A 73 2.93 5.67 7.58
CA GLY A 73 3.70 4.46 7.91
C GLY A 73 4.83 4.17 6.92
N ASN A 74 5.18 2.88 6.77
CA ASN A 74 6.28 2.42 5.90
C ASN A 74 6.12 2.86 4.43
N ILE A 75 4.91 2.86 3.90
CA ILE A 75 4.61 3.26 2.52
C ILE A 75 4.53 4.78 2.42
N GLY A 76 3.71 5.40 3.27
CA GLY A 76 3.48 6.84 3.22
C GLY A 76 4.74 7.68 3.37
N LYS A 77 5.66 7.28 4.27
CA LYS A 77 6.97 7.94 4.44
C LYS A 77 7.81 7.88 3.17
N ARG A 78 7.90 6.72 2.53
CA ARG A 78 8.65 6.53 1.28
C ARG A 78 8.07 7.35 0.15
N LEU A 79 6.75 7.29 -0.01
CA LEU A 79 6.05 8.04 -1.05
C LEU A 79 6.19 9.55 -0.86
N TYR A 80 6.06 10.03 0.38
CA TYR A 80 6.28 11.45 0.72
C TYR A 80 7.69 11.91 0.31
N GLN A 81 8.72 11.12 0.64
CA GLN A 81 10.11 11.41 0.28
C GLN A 81 10.31 11.46 -1.23
N MET A 82 9.76 10.50 -1.97
CA MET A 82 9.88 10.45 -3.43
C MET A 82 9.18 11.61 -4.10
N LEU A 83 7.95 11.92 -3.72
CA LEU A 83 7.20 13.06 -4.28
C LEU A 83 7.86 14.39 -3.95
N SER A 84 8.37 14.55 -2.72
CA SER A 84 9.13 15.75 -2.33
C SER A 84 10.41 15.91 -3.15
N ALA A 85 11.15 14.84 -3.40
CA ALA A 85 12.38 14.85 -4.22
C ALA A 85 12.08 15.23 -5.69
N LEU A 86 10.87 14.96 -6.17
CA LEU A 86 10.38 15.36 -7.50
C LEU A 86 9.77 16.77 -7.52
N ASN A 87 9.82 17.51 -6.40
CA ASN A 87 9.18 18.82 -6.21
C ASN A 87 7.66 18.82 -6.47
N ILE A 88 6.99 17.68 -6.26
CA ILE A 88 5.53 17.58 -6.28
C ILE A 88 5.00 18.04 -4.92
N PRO A 89 4.05 19.00 -4.86
CA PRO A 89 3.43 19.40 -3.60
C PRO A 89 2.79 18.21 -2.90
N VAL A 90 3.28 17.83 -1.71
CA VAL A 90 2.80 16.65 -0.99
C VAL A 90 2.48 16.98 0.46
N TYR A 91 1.36 16.43 0.94
CA TYR A 91 0.87 16.53 2.31
C TYR A 91 0.60 15.14 2.85
N ALA A 92 0.76 14.95 4.15
CA ALA A 92 0.49 13.66 4.80
C ALA A 92 -0.35 13.85 6.06
N HIS A 93 -1.24 12.90 6.31
CA HIS A 93 -2.07 12.80 7.51
C HIS A 93 -1.89 11.44 8.16
N ASP A 94 -1.68 11.44 9.47
CA ASP A 94 -1.70 10.23 10.29
C ASP A 94 -2.11 10.64 11.71
N PRO A 95 -3.28 10.21 12.21
CA PRO A 95 -3.80 10.66 13.50
C PRO A 95 -3.05 10.07 14.70
N PHE A 96 -2.19 9.06 14.48
CA PHE A 96 -1.39 8.44 15.53
C PHE A 96 -0.01 9.06 15.72
N LEU A 97 0.35 10.04 14.88
CA LEU A 97 1.66 10.68 14.89
C LEU A 97 1.52 12.18 15.17
N THR A 98 2.53 12.75 15.84
CA THR A 98 2.55 14.17 16.24
C THR A 98 3.63 14.99 15.53
N ASP A 99 4.04 14.56 14.35
CA ASP A 99 5.03 15.28 13.55
C ASP A 99 4.48 16.61 13.03
N PRO A 100 5.21 17.74 13.19
CA PRO A 100 4.70 19.08 12.91
C PRO A 100 4.42 19.37 11.42
N PHE A 101 4.87 18.53 10.49
CA PHE A 101 4.56 18.67 9.06
C PHE A 101 3.29 17.90 8.64
N LEU A 102 2.76 17.04 9.51
CA LEU A 102 1.49 16.36 9.27
C LEU A 102 0.34 17.36 9.31
N VAL A 103 -0.66 17.12 8.49
CA VAL A 103 -1.81 18.01 8.35
C VAL A 103 -3.10 17.30 8.74
N GLU A 104 -4.16 18.08 8.99
CA GLU A 104 -5.49 17.54 9.21
C GLU A 104 -6.10 16.95 7.93
N MET A 105 -7.06 16.06 8.09
CA MET A 105 -7.70 15.32 7.00
C MET A 105 -8.34 16.26 5.94
N ASP A 106 -8.90 17.39 6.36
CA ASP A 106 -9.48 18.38 5.46
C ASP A 106 -8.45 18.90 4.44
N LYS A 107 -7.19 19.06 4.85
CA LYS A 107 -6.11 19.45 3.94
C LYS A 107 -5.80 18.35 2.93
N ILE A 108 -5.88 17.09 3.33
CA ILE A 108 -5.73 15.94 2.42
C ILE A 108 -6.88 15.90 1.41
N LEU A 109 -8.12 16.06 1.89
CA LEU A 109 -9.30 16.12 1.03
C LEU A 109 -9.28 17.29 0.04
N ALA A 110 -8.55 18.36 0.35
CA ALA A 110 -8.33 19.49 -0.56
C ALA A 110 -7.31 19.20 -1.67
N CYS A 111 -6.48 18.16 -1.58
CA CYS A 111 -5.48 17.82 -2.60
C CYS A 111 -6.12 17.33 -3.91
N ASP A 112 -5.39 17.45 -5.01
CA ASP A 112 -5.85 17.02 -6.34
C ASP A 112 -5.83 15.50 -6.51
N LEU A 113 -4.85 14.84 -5.89
CA LEU A 113 -4.70 13.40 -5.83
C LEU A 113 -4.59 12.95 -4.37
N ILE A 114 -5.33 11.93 -4.00
CA ILE A 114 -5.29 11.33 -2.66
C ILE A 114 -4.89 9.87 -2.78
N THR A 115 -3.95 9.43 -1.96
CA THR A 115 -3.51 8.02 -1.90
C THR A 115 -3.57 7.50 -0.48
N ILE A 116 -4.09 6.28 -0.32
CA ILE A 116 -4.43 5.71 0.99
C ILE A 116 -3.49 4.56 1.33
N HIS A 117 -2.87 4.66 2.52
CA HIS A 117 -1.92 3.69 3.07
C HIS A 117 -2.20 3.37 4.54
N ALA A 118 -3.42 3.59 4.98
CA ALA A 118 -3.89 3.24 6.32
C ALA A 118 -4.32 1.76 6.36
N PRO A 119 -4.11 1.03 7.47
CA PRO A 119 -4.64 -0.31 7.65
C PRO A 119 -6.18 -0.27 7.74
N TYR A 120 -6.85 -1.39 7.49
CA TYR A 120 -8.29 -1.49 7.74
C TYR A 120 -8.55 -1.80 9.21
N SER A 121 -9.41 -1.01 9.84
CA SER A 121 -9.89 -1.23 11.19
C SER A 121 -11.37 -0.82 11.34
N THR A 122 -12.09 -1.52 12.20
CA THR A 122 -13.49 -1.22 12.56
C THR A 122 -13.62 -0.66 13.98
N GLU A 123 -12.53 -0.69 14.75
CA GLU A 123 -12.48 -0.33 16.17
C GLU A 123 -11.25 0.54 16.44
N GLY A 124 -11.18 1.10 17.64
CA GLY A 124 -10.13 2.01 18.10
C GLY A 124 -10.50 3.48 17.94
N ASP A 125 -9.57 4.36 18.28
CA ASP A 125 -9.79 5.82 18.31
C ASP A 125 -10.00 6.42 16.90
N HIS A 126 -9.42 5.79 15.88
CA HIS A 126 -9.48 6.22 14.49
C HIS A 126 -9.78 5.03 13.55
N PRO A 127 -11.04 4.53 13.54
CA PRO A 127 -11.42 3.44 12.65
C PRO A 127 -11.34 3.87 11.18
N THR A 128 -10.91 2.94 10.32
CA THR A 128 -10.66 3.23 8.90
C THR A 128 -11.68 2.59 7.96
N ARG A 129 -12.67 1.86 8.49
CA ARG A 129 -13.78 1.38 7.68
C ARG A 129 -14.50 2.57 7.06
N GLU A 130 -14.60 2.56 5.71
CA GLU A 130 -15.20 3.65 4.95
C GLU A 130 -14.67 5.04 5.36
N LEU A 131 -13.36 5.11 5.65
CA LEU A 131 -12.67 6.36 5.98
C LEU A 131 -12.92 7.43 4.93
N ILE A 132 -12.90 7.03 3.66
CA ILE A 132 -13.33 7.86 2.54
C ILE A 132 -14.67 7.31 2.03
N ASN A 133 -15.74 8.06 2.24
CA ASN A 133 -17.11 7.64 2.00
C ASN A 133 -17.94 8.69 1.27
N ILE A 134 -19.21 8.41 1.06
CA ILE A 134 -20.13 9.24 0.27
C ILE A 134 -20.27 10.69 0.79
N SER A 135 -20.05 10.96 2.08
CA SER A 135 -20.08 12.32 2.60
C SER A 135 -18.98 13.22 2.01
N HIS A 136 -17.89 12.62 1.53
CA HIS A 136 -16.77 13.30 0.87
C HIS A 136 -16.96 13.48 -0.65
N ALA A 137 -18.10 13.06 -1.21
CA ALA A 137 -18.30 13.10 -2.67
C ALA A 137 -18.14 14.50 -3.29
N LYS A 138 -18.53 15.54 -2.55
CA LYS A 138 -18.37 16.94 -3.00
C LYS A 138 -16.91 17.36 -3.00
N ASP A 139 -16.15 16.96 -2.00
CA ASP A 139 -14.73 17.30 -1.84
C ASP A 139 -13.87 16.55 -2.85
N LEU A 140 -14.33 15.39 -3.32
CA LEU A 140 -13.64 14.50 -4.25
C LEU A 140 -14.04 14.69 -5.72
N LYS A 141 -14.90 15.68 -6.00
CA LYS A 141 -15.27 16.01 -7.37
C LYS A 141 -14.01 16.44 -8.17
N ASP A 142 -13.86 15.89 -9.39
CA ASP A 142 -12.74 16.15 -10.31
C ASP A 142 -11.36 15.80 -9.71
N LYS A 143 -11.30 14.89 -8.75
CA LYS A 143 -10.06 14.46 -8.10
C LYS A 143 -9.69 13.02 -8.42
N ILE A 144 -8.50 12.64 -7.98
CA ILE A 144 -7.93 11.31 -8.15
C ILE A 144 -7.83 10.66 -6.78
N LEU A 145 -8.31 9.41 -6.67
CA LEU A 145 -8.23 8.61 -5.45
C LEU A 145 -7.56 7.27 -5.76
N ILE A 146 -6.45 6.99 -5.07
CA ILE A 146 -5.70 5.74 -5.20
C ILE A 146 -5.84 4.94 -3.90
N ASN A 147 -6.32 3.71 -4.01
CA ASN A 147 -6.37 2.78 -2.88
C ASN A 147 -5.52 1.54 -3.13
N THR A 148 -4.40 1.46 -2.42
CA THR A 148 -3.49 0.30 -2.38
C THR A 148 -3.37 -0.28 -0.96
N SER A 149 -4.29 0.08 -0.08
CA SER A 149 -4.25 -0.36 1.33
C SER A 149 -5.10 -1.60 1.57
N ARG A 150 -6.41 -1.44 1.71
CA ARG A 150 -7.38 -2.52 1.92
C ARG A 150 -8.73 -2.18 1.28
N GLY A 151 -9.44 -3.20 0.83
CA GLY A 151 -10.85 -3.08 0.49
C GLY A 151 -11.66 -2.63 1.70
N GLY A 152 -12.68 -1.79 1.46
CA GLY A 152 -13.54 -1.25 2.51
C GLY A 152 -13.00 -0.03 3.27
N VAL A 153 -11.77 0.44 2.99
CA VAL A 153 -11.29 1.75 3.46
C VAL A 153 -11.92 2.88 2.64
N VAL A 154 -12.14 2.64 1.37
CA VAL A 154 -12.96 3.48 0.49
C VAL A 154 -14.34 2.83 0.35
N SER A 155 -15.39 3.62 0.54
CA SER A 155 -16.76 3.15 0.35
C SER A 155 -17.06 2.88 -1.14
N GLU A 156 -17.58 1.70 -1.45
CA GLU A 156 -18.01 1.37 -2.82
C GLU A 156 -19.16 2.28 -3.30
N ALA A 157 -20.04 2.73 -2.38
CA ALA A 157 -21.09 3.67 -2.72
C ALA A 157 -20.52 4.99 -3.24
N LEU A 158 -19.46 5.53 -2.61
CA LEU A 158 -18.76 6.71 -3.11
C LEU A 158 -18.26 6.50 -4.54
N VAL A 159 -17.59 5.38 -4.79
CA VAL A 159 -17.03 5.07 -6.13
C VAL A 159 -18.12 4.96 -7.18
N MET A 160 -19.22 4.30 -6.85
CA MET A 160 -20.33 4.07 -7.79
C MET A 160 -21.13 5.34 -8.10
N GLU A 161 -21.35 6.20 -7.11
CA GLU A 161 -22.16 7.41 -7.26
C GLU A 161 -21.35 8.61 -7.80
N SER A 162 -20.02 8.62 -7.63
CA SER A 162 -19.17 9.70 -8.13
C SER A 162 -18.93 9.55 -9.63
N GLN A 163 -19.35 10.56 -10.42
CA GLN A 163 -19.15 10.55 -11.89
C GLN A 163 -17.79 11.09 -12.29
N ASP A 164 -17.28 12.08 -11.55
CA ASP A 164 -16.08 12.86 -11.91
C ASP A 164 -14.84 12.42 -11.06
N LEU A 165 -14.96 11.36 -10.26
CA LEU A 165 -13.84 10.80 -9.48
C LEU A 165 -13.05 9.82 -10.34
N ILE A 166 -11.75 10.05 -10.48
CA ILE A 166 -10.82 9.07 -11.07
C ILE A 166 -10.36 8.13 -9.96
N TYR A 167 -10.86 6.89 -9.97
CA TYR A 167 -10.54 5.89 -8.96
C TYR A 167 -9.55 4.87 -9.48
N ILE A 168 -8.46 4.66 -8.73
CA ILE A 168 -7.44 3.63 -8.99
C ILE A 168 -7.41 2.71 -7.78
N ALA A 169 -7.56 1.41 -8.01
CA ALA A 169 -7.60 0.43 -6.93
C ALA A 169 -6.83 -0.84 -7.25
N ASP A 170 -6.05 -1.27 -6.26
CA ASP A 170 -5.39 -2.57 -6.23
C ASP A 170 -6.06 -3.53 -5.25
N VAL A 171 -6.96 -3.04 -4.40
CA VAL A 171 -7.58 -3.78 -3.30
C VAL A 171 -9.10 -3.60 -3.32
N TRP A 172 -9.83 -4.63 -2.94
CA TRP A 172 -11.27 -4.72 -3.14
C TRP A 172 -11.99 -5.21 -1.89
N LEU A 173 -13.23 -4.77 -1.71
CA LEU A 173 -14.11 -5.37 -0.73
C LEU A 173 -14.47 -6.80 -1.18
N ASN A 174 -14.57 -7.72 -0.23
CA ASN A 174 -14.91 -9.12 -0.45
C ASN A 174 -13.94 -9.92 -1.37
N GLU A 175 -12.65 -9.59 -1.35
CA GLU A 175 -11.67 -10.45 -2.01
C GLU A 175 -11.78 -11.91 -1.51
N PRO A 176 -11.72 -12.91 -2.39
CA PRO A 176 -11.34 -12.87 -3.81
C PRO A 176 -12.52 -12.69 -4.79
N ALA A 177 -13.70 -12.31 -4.35
CA ALA A 177 -14.90 -12.11 -5.17
C ALA A 177 -15.41 -10.66 -5.07
N PRO A 178 -14.64 -9.67 -5.59
CA PRO A 178 -15.03 -8.27 -5.55
C PRO A 178 -16.22 -7.97 -6.48
N SER A 179 -16.87 -6.83 -6.27
CA SER A 179 -17.96 -6.35 -7.12
C SER A 179 -17.46 -6.04 -8.54
N PRO A 180 -17.99 -6.74 -9.59
CA PRO A 180 -17.61 -6.43 -10.98
C PRO A 180 -17.94 -4.98 -11.37
N ALA A 181 -19.01 -4.40 -10.82
CA ALA A 181 -19.41 -3.03 -11.11
C ALA A 181 -18.37 -2.02 -10.60
N VAL A 182 -17.80 -2.24 -9.40
CA VAL A 182 -16.76 -1.37 -8.84
C VAL A 182 -15.46 -1.50 -9.63
N ILE A 183 -15.09 -2.72 -10.03
CA ILE A 183 -13.93 -2.97 -10.91
C ILE A 183 -14.08 -2.21 -12.24
N GLN A 184 -15.24 -2.30 -12.88
CA GLN A 184 -15.51 -1.60 -14.14
C GLN A 184 -15.46 -0.08 -14.00
N LYS A 185 -15.90 0.44 -12.85
CA LYS A 185 -15.90 1.88 -12.57
C LYS A 185 -14.50 2.45 -12.36
N ALA A 186 -13.57 1.65 -11.83
CA ALA A 186 -12.21 2.10 -11.58
C ALA A 186 -11.48 2.45 -12.89
N PHE A 187 -10.72 3.54 -12.90
CA PHE A 187 -9.86 3.94 -14.02
C PHE A 187 -8.73 2.92 -14.24
N ILE A 188 -8.05 2.52 -13.17
CA ILE A 188 -7.13 1.39 -13.14
C ILE A 188 -7.58 0.44 -12.02
N ALA A 189 -7.76 -0.83 -12.37
CA ALA A 189 -8.11 -1.92 -11.46
C ALA A 189 -7.06 -3.02 -11.56
N THR A 190 -6.46 -3.41 -10.43
CA THR A 190 -5.47 -4.49 -10.39
C THR A 190 -5.82 -5.51 -9.29
N PRO A 191 -5.42 -6.80 -9.45
CA PRO A 191 -5.87 -7.87 -8.58
C PRO A 191 -4.94 -8.06 -7.37
N HIS A 192 -4.81 -7.03 -6.52
CA HIS A 192 -4.02 -7.00 -5.28
C HIS A 192 -2.55 -7.38 -5.49
N ILE A 193 -1.91 -6.71 -6.46
CA ILE A 193 -0.52 -6.97 -6.88
C ILE A 193 0.48 -5.88 -6.48
N ALA A 194 0.04 -4.73 -5.96
CA ALA A 194 0.93 -3.60 -5.65
C ALA A 194 2.09 -3.97 -4.72
N GLY A 195 1.83 -4.88 -3.76
CA GLY A 195 2.85 -5.40 -2.85
C GLY A 195 3.60 -6.64 -3.33
N TYR A 196 3.33 -7.11 -4.57
CA TYR A 196 3.82 -8.39 -5.06
C TYR A 196 5.14 -8.24 -5.80
N SER A 197 6.26 -8.42 -5.12
CA SER A 197 7.61 -8.38 -5.69
C SER A 197 8.51 -9.46 -5.11
N ILE A 198 9.58 -9.78 -5.82
CA ILE A 198 10.60 -10.75 -5.36
C ILE A 198 11.23 -10.23 -4.06
N GLU A 199 11.61 -8.95 -4.02
CA GLU A 199 12.22 -8.31 -2.85
C GLU A 199 11.27 -8.33 -1.66
N GLY A 200 10.00 -7.98 -1.85
CA GLY A 200 8.99 -8.01 -0.79
C GLY A 200 8.85 -9.41 -0.18
N LYS A 201 8.88 -10.45 -1.01
CA LYS A 201 8.85 -11.86 -0.56
C LYS A 201 10.12 -12.26 0.20
N LEU A 202 11.29 -11.92 -0.36
CA LEU A 202 12.58 -12.21 0.29
C LEU A 202 12.71 -11.47 1.62
N ASN A 203 12.35 -10.19 1.66
CA ASN A 203 12.34 -9.40 2.88
C ASN A 203 11.39 -10.00 3.93
N GLY A 204 10.16 -10.32 3.53
CA GLY A 204 9.18 -10.94 4.41
C GLY A 204 9.69 -12.26 4.99
N THR A 205 10.24 -13.12 4.15
CA THR A 205 10.83 -14.40 4.59
C THR A 205 12.00 -14.18 5.56
N SER A 206 12.91 -13.26 5.24
CA SER A 206 14.05 -12.94 6.09
C SER A 206 13.62 -12.39 7.46
N MET A 207 12.64 -11.49 7.49
CA MET A 207 12.11 -10.93 8.74
C MET A 207 11.51 -12.04 9.62
N ILE A 208 10.75 -12.96 9.05
CA ILE A 208 10.16 -14.07 9.81
C ILE A 208 11.22 -15.07 10.26
N ALA A 209 12.21 -15.36 9.43
CA ALA A 209 13.33 -16.23 9.84
C ALA A 209 14.09 -15.64 11.02
N MET A 210 14.34 -14.32 11.02
CA MET A 210 14.97 -13.62 12.14
C MET A 210 14.11 -13.67 13.40
N GLU A 211 12.80 -13.41 13.27
CA GLU A 211 11.88 -13.45 14.42
C GLU A 211 11.79 -14.87 15.01
N CYS A 212 11.70 -15.88 14.17
CA CYS A 212 11.74 -17.28 14.59
C CYS A 212 13.04 -17.60 15.34
N ALA A 213 14.19 -17.19 14.78
CA ALA A 213 15.48 -17.41 15.41
C ALA A 213 15.63 -16.67 16.76
N ARG A 214 15.01 -15.49 16.91
CA ARG A 214 14.92 -14.74 18.17
C ARG A 214 14.10 -15.50 19.22
N VAL A 215 12.91 -16.00 18.84
CA VAL A 215 12.02 -16.76 19.73
C VAL A 215 12.71 -18.02 20.27
N PHE A 216 13.45 -18.73 19.42
CA PHE A 216 14.14 -19.97 19.81
C PHE A 216 15.59 -19.77 20.29
N ASN A 217 16.04 -18.50 20.48
CA ASN A 217 17.42 -18.19 20.87
C ASN A 217 18.48 -18.83 19.97
N CYS A 218 18.20 -18.98 18.68
CA CYS A 218 19.08 -19.60 17.70
C CYS A 218 20.08 -18.61 17.08
N ILE A 219 19.96 -17.32 17.36
CA ILE A 219 20.89 -16.28 16.86
C ILE A 219 22.11 -16.24 17.79
N LYS A 220 23.24 -16.76 17.31
CA LYS A 220 24.54 -16.32 17.84
C LYS A 220 24.81 -14.92 17.26
N GLU A 221 25.19 -13.97 18.09
CA GLU A 221 25.44 -12.55 17.80
C GLU A 221 26.55 -12.30 16.75
N SER A 222 26.50 -12.91 15.58
CA SER A 222 27.56 -12.71 14.58
C SER A 222 27.13 -12.85 13.13
N SER A 223 26.02 -12.24 12.78
CA SER A 223 25.86 -11.80 11.38
C SER A 223 24.96 -10.57 11.39
N SER A 224 25.59 -9.41 11.32
CA SER A 224 24.95 -8.23 10.78
C SER A 224 24.49 -8.60 9.37
N LEU A 225 23.24 -9.00 9.21
CA LEU A 225 22.57 -8.79 7.94
C LEU A 225 22.57 -7.28 7.81
N GLU A 226 23.52 -6.78 7.03
CA GLU A 226 23.58 -5.38 6.67
C GLU A 226 22.20 -5.01 6.19
N ASN A 227 21.54 -4.11 6.92
CA ASN A 227 20.43 -3.38 6.41
C ASN A 227 20.96 -2.69 5.14
N HIS A 228 20.73 -3.30 4.00
CA HIS A 228 20.85 -2.59 2.74
C HIS A 228 19.73 -1.55 2.75
N SER A 229 20.02 -0.43 3.44
CA SER A 229 19.32 0.81 3.19
C SER A 229 19.65 1.16 1.75
N ILE A 230 18.72 0.88 0.85
CA ILE A 230 18.83 1.33 -0.53
C ILE A 230 18.75 2.85 -0.46
N GLU A 231 19.90 3.51 -0.58
CA GLU A 231 19.95 4.93 -0.84
C GLU A 231 19.35 5.15 -2.23
N TRP A 232 18.21 5.81 -2.26
CA TRP A 232 17.52 6.12 -3.51
C TRP A 232 18.36 7.14 -4.31
N PRO A 233 18.76 6.82 -5.53
CA PRO A 233 19.42 7.79 -6.38
C PRO A 233 18.48 8.96 -6.71
N HIS A 234 19.05 10.15 -6.81
CA HIS A 234 18.31 11.35 -7.15
C HIS A 234 17.91 11.33 -8.64
N GLY A 235 16.60 11.39 -8.91
CA GLY A 235 16.03 11.57 -10.25
C GLY A 235 15.17 10.41 -10.75
N LEU A 236 14.19 10.73 -11.60
CA LEU A 236 13.22 9.78 -12.19
C LEU A 236 13.89 8.68 -13.00
N GLU A 237 14.97 9.02 -13.71
CA GLU A 237 15.78 8.09 -14.52
C GLU A 237 16.41 6.99 -13.68
N ASN A 238 16.77 7.31 -12.43
CA ASN A 238 17.33 6.37 -11.49
C ASN A 238 16.24 5.49 -10.86
N ILE A 239 15.05 6.02 -10.61
CA ILE A 239 13.89 5.24 -10.16
C ILE A 239 13.58 4.14 -11.17
N VAL A 240 13.51 4.46 -12.45
CA VAL A 240 13.27 3.49 -13.53
C VAL A 240 14.39 2.44 -13.61
N ARG A 241 15.64 2.85 -13.47
CA ARG A 241 16.80 1.94 -13.47
C ARG A 241 16.79 1.02 -12.25
N ASP A 242 16.43 1.53 -11.07
CA ASP A 242 16.40 0.75 -9.84
C ASP A 242 15.21 -0.20 -9.79
N MET A 243 14.09 0.16 -10.40
CA MET A 243 13.00 -0.79 -10.66
C MET A 243 13.47 -1.99 -11.50
N HIS A 244 14.42 -1.80 -12.42
CA HIS A 244 15.09 -2.87 -13.16
C HIS A 244 15.92 -3.78 -12.26
N ALA A 245 16.70 -3.21 -11.36
CA ALA A 245 17.59 -3.94 -10.47
C ALA A 245 16.80 -4.82 -9.48
N PHE A 246 15.52 -4.49 -9.21
CA PHE A 246 14.65 -5.20 -8.27
C PHE A 246 13.82 -6.33 -8.89
N GLY A 247 14.15 -6.78 -10.11
CA GLY A 247 13.48 -7.95 -10.72
C GLY A 247 12.01 -7.73 -11.08
N PHE A 248 11.52 -6.49 -11.02
CA PHE A 248 10.24 -6.15 -11.63
C PHE A 248 10.36 -6.42 -13.13
N PRO A 249 9.41 -7.15 -13.75
CA PRO A 249 9.45 -7.32 -15.20
C PRO A 249 9.32 -5.92 -15.80
N LEU A 250 10.44 -5.41 -16.34
CA LEU A 250 10.46 -4.09 -16.99
C LEU A 250 9.47 -4.01 -18.15
N ALA A 251 9.10 -5.17 -18.70
CA ALA A 251 7.98 -5.27 -19.62
C ALA A 251 6.68 -4.69 -19.03
N LEU A 252 6.46 -4.78 -17.71
CA LEU A 252 5.30 -4.18 -17.05
C LEU A 252 5.39 -2.65 -16.93
N PHE A 253 6.60 -2.07 -16.97
CA PHE A 253 6.80 -0.63 -16.82
C PHE A 253 7.32 0.06 -18.08
N LYS A 254 7.82 -0.69 -19.06
CA LYS A 254 8.26 -0.16 -20.35
C LYS A 254 7.16 0.06 -21.37
N SER A 255 6.04 -0.61 -21.25
CA SER A 255 4.89 -0.28 -22.04
C SER A 255 4.06 0.73 -21.28
N GLU A 256 3.76 1.84 -21.88
CA GLU A 256 2.83 2.89 -21.45
C GLU A 256 1.47 2.36 -20.95
N LEU A 257 1.30 1.04 -20.90
CA LEU A 257 0.02 0.35 -20.75
C LEU A 257 0.03 -0.76 -19.70
N ALA A 258 1.08 -0.94 -18.88
CA ALA A 258 1.13 -2.16 -18.08
C ALA A 258 0.03 -2.21 -17.02
N LEU A 259 -0.16 -1.16 -16.25
CA LEU A 259 -1.25 -1.11 -15.26
C LEU A 259 -2.61 -1.10 -15.95
N ARG A 260 -2.74 -0.40 -17.08
CA ARG A 260 -3.96 -0.41 -17.88
C ARG A 260 -4.23 -1.77 -18.51
N SER A 261 -3.23 -2.42 -19.10
CA SER A 261 -3.38 -3.76 -19.66
C SER A 261 -3.82 -4.79 -18.62
N ILE A 262 -3.26 -4.72 -17.39
CA ILE A 262 -3.70 -5.55 -16.27
C ILE A 262 -5.14 -5.19 -15.87
N SER A 263 -5.44 -3.90 -15.81
CA SER A 263 -6.77 -3.40 -15.48
C SER A 263 -7.81 -3.86 -16.53
N ASP A 264 -7.50 -3.76 -17.81
CA ASP A 264 -8.39 -4.20 -18.89
C ASP A 264 -8.63 -5.71 -18.86
N THR A 265 -7.59 -6.49 -18.52
CA THR A 265 -7.73 -7.95 -18.34
C THR A 265 -8.62 -8.28 -17.14
N LEU A 266 -8.54 -7.53 -16.05
CA LEU A 266 -9.39 -7.75 -14.88
C LEU A 266 -10.85 -7.37 -15.13
N LYS A 267 -11.10 -6.39 -16.02
CA LYS A 267 -12.45 -5.90 -16.35
C LYS A 267 -13.20 -6.77 -17.36
N ASN A 268 -12.49 -7.57 -18.15
CA ASN A 268 -13.06 -8.51 -19.12
C ASN A 268 -13.27 -9.90 -18.52
#